data_ea6dfc7b10cb001614d2d9b2d6187592
#
_entry.id   ea6dfc7b10cb001614d2d9b2d6187592
#
_cell.length_a   1.000
_cell.length_b   1.000
_cell.length_c   1.000
_cell.angle_alpha   90.00
_cell.angle_beta   90.00
_cell.angle_gamma   90.00
#
_symmetry.space_group_name_H-M   'P 1'
#
loop_
_entity.id
_entity.type
_entity.pdbx_description
1 polymer ?
#
loop_
_entity_poly.entity_id
_entity_poly.type
_entity_poly.pdbx_seq_one_letter_code
_entity_poly.pdbx_strand_id
1 'polypeptide(L)'
;GCELAMMCDIVFAGESAKFGQPEIKLGVIPGMGGSQRLTRAVGKAKAMDMILTGRMMDAEEAERSGLVSRIFPDEALITETIAVAETIAEFGPASAMLAREAVARADEISLTEGLLFERRVFHSLFSTKDQKEGMAAFTEKRSASFTGE
;
A
#
# COMPACT_ATOMS: atom_id res chain seq x y z
N GLY A 1 9.39 2.25 14.26
CA GLY A 1 8.33 1.29 13.90
C GLY A 1 7.36 1.88 12.86
N CYS A 2 6.81 3.06 13.10
CA CYS A 2 5.88 3.71 12.17
C CYS A 2 6.56 4.02 10.81
N GLU A 3 7.82 4.46 10.82
CA GLU A 3 8.58 4.70 9.58
C GLU A 3 8.80 3.42 8.78
N LEU A 4 9.12 2.32 9.46
CA LEU A 4 9.28 1.01 8.82
C LEU A 4 7.93 0.51 8.22
N ALA A 5 6.83 0.65 8.96
CA ALA A 5 5.50 0.28 8.46
C ALA A 5 5.15 1.07 7.18
N MET A 6 5.45 2.37 7.13
CA MET A 6 5.24 3.20 5.94
C MET A 6 6.15 2.87 4.74
N MET A 7 7.14 2.00 4.90
CA MET A 7 7.93 1.47 3.77
C MET A 7 7.26 0.27 3.10
N CYS A 8 6.24 -0.32 3.74
CA CYS A 8 5.47 -1.42 3.16
C CYS A 8 4.42 -0.89 2.17
N ASP A 9 4.02 -1.74 1.24
CA ASP A 9 3.04 -1.36 0.20
C ASP A 9 1.61 -1.27 0.75
N ILE A 10 1.25 -2.11 1.73
CA ILE A 10 -0.05 -2.13 2.38
C ILE A 10 0.17 -2.17 3.90
N VAL A 11 -0.55 -1.34 4.62
CA VAL A 11 -0.52 -1.32 6.09
C VAL A 11 -1.89 -1.70 6.62
N PHE A 12 -1.96 -2.79 7.37
CA PHE A 12 -3.12 -3.14 8.19
C PHE A 12 -2.80 -2.91 9.67
N ALA A 13 -3.81 -2.61 10.47
CA ALA A 13 -3.65 -2.33 11.88
C ALA A 13 -4.61 -3.14 12.75
N GLY A 14 -4.17 -3.50 13.93
CA GLY A 14 -5.07 -3.89 15.02
C GLY A 14 -5.77 -2.68 15.62
N GLU A 15 -6.91 -2.88 16.25
CA GLU A 15 -7.69 -1.80 16.90
C GLU A 15 -6.89 -1.02 17.93
N SER A 16 -5.97 -1.69 18.64
CA SER A 16 -5.11 -1.06 19.65
C SER A 16 -3.92 -0.28 19.10
N ALA A 17 -3.66 -0.33 17.78
CA ALA A 17 -2.46 0.24 17.19
C ALA A 17 -2.39 1.77 17.36
N LYS A 18 -1.16 2.26 17.56
CA LYS A 18 -0.86 3.70 17.63
C LYS A 18 0.27 4.03 16.66
N PHE A 19 0.11 5.15 15.96
CA PHE A 19 1.06 5.66 14.98
C PHE A 19 1.54 7.05 15.39
N GLY A 20 2.80 7.35 15.14
CA GLY A 20 3.34 8.68 15.46
C GLY A 20 4.78 8.87 15.01
N GLN A 21 5.20 10.14 15.08
CA GLN A 21 6.54 10.62 14.79
C GLN A 21 6.98 11.54 15.93
N PRO A 22 7.30 10.98 17.13
CA PRO A 22 7.53 11.78 18.34
C PRO A 22 8.96 12.30 18.48
N GLU A 23 9.79 12.21 17.44
CA GLU A 23 11.22 12.53 17.43
C GLU A 23 11.51 13.98 17.89
N ILE A 24 10.54 14.89 17.71
CA ILE A 24 10.63 16.28 18.18
C ILE A 24 10.89 16.36 19.69
N LYS A 25 10.38 15.39 20.48
CA LYS A 25 10.60 15.29 21.92
C LYS A 25 12.04 14.97 22.28
N LEU A 26 12.83 14.50 21.32
CA LEU A 26 14.25 14.22 21.46
C LEU A 26 15.14 15.32 20.85
N GLY A 27 14.52 16.42 20.37
CA GLY A 27 15.25 17.52 19.73
C GLY A 27 15.72 17.22 18.30
N VAL A 28 15.13 16.20 17.65
CA VAL A 28 15.43 15.82 16.26
C VAL A 28 14.14 15.68 15.43
N ILE A 29 14.28 15.46 14.14
CA ILE A 29 13.18 15.18 13.22
C ILE A 29 13.14 13.68 12.89
N PRO A 30 12.02 13.16 12.33
CA PRO A 30 11.97 11.80 11.77
C PRO A 30 13.11 11.58 10.77
N GLY A 31 13.88 10.50 10.92
CA GLY A 31 15.14 10.27 10.20
C GLY A 31 15.11 9.14 9.17
N MET A 32 14.05 8.32 9.15
CA MET A 32 13.89 7.19 8.22
C MET A 32 12.76 7.39 7.21
N GLY A 33 12.49 8.63 6.84
CA GLY A 33 11.47 8.98 5.85
C GLY A 33 10.10 9.35 6.42
N GLY A 34 9.94 9.41 7.74
CA GLY A 34 8.68 9.73 8.39
C GLY A 34 8.09 11.05 7.96
N SER A 35 8.89 12.11 7.87
CA SER A 35 8.42 13.42 7.39
C SER A 35 7.91 13.40 5.95
N GLN A 36 8.44 12.52 5.11
CA GLN A 36 8.10 12.44 3.70
C GLN A 36 6.91 11.50 3.45
N ARG A 37 6.98 10.27 3.96
CA ARG A 37 5.94 9.27 3.75
C ARG A 37 4.65 9.59 4.50
N LEU A 38 4.75 10.04 5.77
CA LEU A 38 3.55 10.42 6.51
C LEU A 38 2.83 11.58 5.81
N THR A 39 3.57 12.59 5.34
CA THR A 39 2.96 13.75 4.66
C THR A 39 2.23 13.33 3.38
N ARG A 40 2.78 12.38 2.60
CA ARG A 40 2.10 11.85 1.41
C ARG A 40 0.84 11.06 1.77
N ALA A 41 0.90 10.25 2.83
CA ALA A 41 -0.22 9.42 3.24
C ALA A 41 -1.38 10.24 3.84
N VAL A 42 -1.12 11.13 4.80
CA VAL A 42 -2.16 11.79 5.60
C VAL A 42 -2.38 13.27 5.25
N GLY A 43 -1.60 13.80 4.33
CA GLY A 43 -1.61 15.21 3.97
C GLY A 43 -0.83 16.11 4.94
N LYS A 44 -0.43 17.29 4.43
CA LYS A 44 0.47 18.24 5.12
C LYS A 44 -0.05 18.67 6.49
N ALA A 45 -1.35 19.01 6.60
CA ALA A 45 -1.89 19.55 7.84
C ALA A 45 -1.79 18.57 9.00
N LYS A 46 -2.20 17.32 8.78
CA LYS A 46 -2.14 16.27 9.79
C LYS A 46 -0.70 15.85 10.11
N ALA A 47 0.15 15.72 9.10
CA ALA A 47 1.56 15.41 9.31
C ALA A 47 2.28 16.49 10.14
N MET A 48 2.02 17.77 9.87
CA MET A 48 2.57 18.89 10.66
C MET A 48 2.11 18.83 12.12
N ASP A 49 0.82 18.60 12.36
CA ASP A 49 0.29 18.46 13.72
C ASP A 49 0.99 17.32 14.47
N MET A 50 1.06 16.14 13.87
CA MET A 50 1.68 14.97 14.50
C MET A 50 3.18 15.15 14.77
N ILE A 51 3.93 15.64 13.78
CA ILE A 51 5.39 15.78 13.87
C ILE A 51 5.78 16.89 14.84
N LEU A 52 5.11 18.06 14.79
CA LEU A 52 5.49 19.20 15.60
C LEU A 52 5.00 19.09 17.05
N THR A 53 3.91 18.38 17.30
CA THR A 53 3.42 18.15 18.67
C THR A 53 3.94 16.85 19.28
N GLY A 54 4.39 15.92 18.45
CA GLY A 54 4.78 14.58 18.87
C GLY A 54 3.61 13.76 19.42
N ARG A 55 2.37 14.10 19.00
CA ARG A 55 1.18 13.31 19.38
C ARG A 55 1.11 12.00 18.61
N MET A 56 0.38 11.07 19.16
CA MET A 56 0.05 9.79 18.53
C MET A 56 -1.33 9.87 17.90
N MET A 57 -1.55 9.08 16.85
CA MET A 57 -2.85 8.83 16.25
C MET A 57 -3.24 7.36 16.47
N ASP A 58 -4.51 7.09 16.71
CA ASP A 58 -5.01 5.72 16.85
C ASP A 58 -5.28 5.06 15.49
N ALA A 59 -5.70 3.79 15.52
CA ALA A 59 -5.96 3.01 14.33
C ALA A 59 -7.08 3.62 13.46
N GLU A 60 -8.16 4.09 14.08
CA GLU A 60 -9.29 4.71 13.37
C GLU A 60 -8.90 6.02 12.68
N GLU A 61 -8.13 6.87 13.38
CA GLU A 61 -7.63 8.10 12.78
C GLU A 61 -6.66 7.79 11.62
N ALA A 62 -5.82 6.76 11.77
CA ALA A 62 -4.87 6.32 10.75
C ALA A 62 -5.57 5.80 9.50
N GLU A 63 -6.64 5.02 9.65
CA GLU A 63 -7.46 4.53 8.54
C GLU A 63 -8.19 5.70 7.84
N ARG A 64 -8.93 6.52 8.58
CA ARG A 64 -9.61 7.70 8.01
C ARG A 64 -8.67 8.69 7.30
N SER A 65 -7.41 8.70 7.68
CA SER A 65 -6.39 9.58 7.10
C SER A 65 -5.66 8.97 5.91
N GLY A 66 -5.88 7.68 5.59
CA GLY A 66 -5.24 7.01 4.47
C GLY A 66 -3.86 6.41 4.75
N LEU A 67 -3.42 6.36 6.02
CA LEU A 67 -2.18 5.67 6.40
C LEU A 67 -2.39 4.16 6.51
N VAL A 68 -3.53 3.74 7.02
CA VAL A 68 -3.90 2.33 7.21
C VAL A 68 -5.02 1.98 6.23
N SER A 69 -4.90 0.84 5.57
CA SER A 69 -5.86 0.36 4.58
C SER A 69 -7.10 -0.29 5.21
N ARG A 70 -6.90 -1.04 6.29
CA ARG A 70 -7.97 -1.73 7.03
C ARG A 70 -7.58 -1.89 8.49
N ILE A 71 -8.60 -1.95 9.37
CA ILE A 71 -8.44 -2.26 10.79
C ILE A 71 -9.09 -3.62 11.04
N PHE A 72 -8.45 -4.43 11.87
CA PHE A 72 -8.94 -5.73 12.32
C PHE A 72 -8.90 -5.79 13.85
N PRO A 73 -9.72 -6.64 14.49
CA PRO A 73 -9.51 -7.00 15.89
C PRO A 73 -8.07 -7.47 16.13
N ASP A 74 -7.48 -7.10 17.26
CA ASP A 74 -6.06 -7.40 17.51
C ASP A 74 -5.72 -8.89 17.37
N GLU A 75 -6.62 -9.76 17.86
CA GLU A 75 -6.48 -11.20 17.79
C GLU A 75 -6.62 -11.78 16.37
N ALA A 76 -7.33 -11.08 15.49
CA ALA A 76 -7.57 -11.51 14.11
C ALA A 76 -6.54 -10.94 13.12
N LEU A 77 -5.77 -9.91 13.50
CA LEU A 77 -4.91 -9.14 12.61
C LEU A 77 -4.04 -10.01 11.71
N ILE A 78 -3.33 -10.98 12.27
CA ILE A 78 -2.40 -11.82 11.50
C ILE A 78 -3.17 -12.73 10.54
N THR A 79 -4.24 -13.37 11.01
CA THR A 79 -5.04 -14.29 10.18
C THR A 79 -5.69 -13.56 9.01
N GLU A 80 -6.28 -12.38 9.26
CA GLU A 80 -6.90 -11.55 8.21
C GLU A 80 -5.86 -10.99 7.23
N THR A 81 -4.69 -10.61 7.72
CA THR A 81 -3.58 -10.14 6.87
C THR A 81 -3.09 -11.25 5.95
N ILE A 82 -2.94 -12.48 6.47
CA ILE A 82 -2.54 -13.66 5.67
C ILE A 82 -3.60 -13.95 4.61
N ALA A 83 -4.88 -13.92 4.95
CA ALA A 83 -5.96 -14.15 3.98
C ALA A 83 -5.93 -13.14 2.81
N VAL A 84 -5.60 -11.88 3.09
CA VAL A 84 -5.40 -10.88 2.03
C VAL A 84 -4.17 -11.21 1.17
N ALA A 85 -3.07 -11.63 1.80
CA ALA A 85 -1.86 -12.02 1.07
C ALA A 85 -2.10 -13.25 0.19
N GLU A 86 -2.84 -14.24 0.66
CA GLU A 86 -3.28 -15.40 -0.11
C GLU A 86 -4.13 -15.00 -1.31
N THR A 87 -5.08 -14.07 -1.12
CA THR A 87 -5.85 -13.51 -2.24
C THR A 87 -4.96 -12.88 -3.31
N ILE A 88 -3.94 -12.13 -2.91
CA ILE A 88 -2.98 -11.54 -3.85
C ILE A 88 -2.17 -12.63 -4.56
N ALA A 89 -1.79 -13.69 -3.84
CA ALA A 89 -1.01 -14.81 -4.37
C ALA A 89 -1.79 -15.66 -5.39
N GLU A 90 -3.12 -15.57 -5.43
CA GLU A 90 -3.95 -16.23 -6.45
C GLU A 90 -3.87 -15.53 -7.83
N PHE A 91 -3.39 -14.30 -7.90
CA PHE A 91 -3.29 -13.56 -9.15
C PHE A 91 -1.95 -13.78 -9.87
N GLY A 92 -1.92 -13.49 -11.18
CA GLY A 92 -0.72 -13.57 -11.97
C GLY A 92 0.41 -12.68 -11.41
N PRO A 93 1.57 -13.25 -11.06
CA PRO A 93 2.63 -12.51 -10.35
C PRO A 93 3.16 -11.33 -11.16
N ALA A 94 3.26 -11.42 -12.48
CA ALA A 94 3.68 -10.31 -13.32
C ALA A 94 2.71 -9.12 -13.21
N SER A 95 1.40 -9.39 -13.20
CA SER A 95 0.37 -8.36 -13.05
C SER A 95 0.42 -7.70 -11.66
N ALA A 96 0.57 -8.50 -10.60
CA ALA A 96 0.68 -7.99 -9.24
C ALA A 96 1.93 -7.11 -9.06
N MET A 97 3.08 -7.55 -9.56
CA MET A 97 4.34 -6.79 -9.49
C MET A 97 4.26 -5.46 -10.26
N LEU A 98 3.74 -5.46 -11.48
CA LEU A 98 3.63 -4.25 -12.29
C LEU A 98 2.57 -3.28 -11.77
N ALA A 99 1.45 -3.79 -11.23
CA ALA A 99 0.46 -2.96 -10.56
C ALA A 99 1.05 -2.27 -9.32
N ARG A 100 1.78 -3.02 -8.48
CA ARG A 100 2.51 -2.46 -7.34
C ARG A 100 3.49 -1.36 -7.77
N GLU A 101 4.28 -1.61 -8.82
CA GLU A 101 5.24 -0.62 -9.32
C GLU A 101 4.53 0.63 -9.86
N ALA A 102 3.44 0.48 -10.60
CA ALA A 102 2.69 1.61 -11.14
C ALA A 102 2.09 2.49 -10.02
N VAL A 103 1.52 1.86 -8.98
CA VAL A 103 1.00 2.59 -7.82
C VAL A 103 2.11 3.30 -7.06
N ALA A 104 3.24 2.64 -6.78
CA ALA A 104 4.37 3.25 -6.07
C ALA A 104 4.96 4.47 -6.82
N ARG A 105 4.87 4.50 -8.14
CA ARG A 105 5.35 5.64 -8.96
C ARG A 105 4.45 6.87 -8.88
N ALA A 106 3.19 6.73 -8.48
CA ALA A 106 2.22 7.82 -8.50
C ALA A 106 2.67 9.04 -7.67
N ASP A 107 3.40 8.81 -6.58
CA ASP A 107 3.92 9.87 -5.71
C ASP A 107 5.32 10.38 -6.10
N GLU A 108 5.95 9.79 -7.13
CA GLU A 108 7.34 10.07 -7.48
C GLU A 108 7.50 10.79 -8.83
N ILE A 109 6.49 10.68 -9.72
CA ILE A 109 6.56 11.23 -11.07
C ILE A 109 5.32 12.07 -11.41
N SER A 110 5.36 12.83 -12.49
CA SER A 110 4.20 13.58 -12.96
C SER A 110 3.08 12.64 -13.43
N LEU A 111 1.83 13.08 -13.36
CA LEU A 111 0.68 12.31 -13.87
C LEU A 111 0.89 11.87 -15.34
N THR A 112 1.42 12.75 -16.18
CA THR A 112 1.68 12.43 -17.60
C THR A 112 2.66 11.27 -17.72
N GLU A 113 3.78 11.31 -17.00
CA GLU A 113 4.76 10.22 -17.04
C GLU A 113 4.22 8.93 -16.41
N GLY A 114 3.43 9.06 -15.34
CA GLY A 114 2.74 7.93 -14.71
C GLY A 114 1.81 7.21 -15.68
N LEU A 115 0.97 7.95 -16.41
CA LEU A 115 0.07 7.39 -17.42
C LEU A 115 0.81 6.76 -18.60
N LEU A 116 1.96 7.32 -19.01
CA LEU A 116 2.81 6.72 -20.05
C LEU A 116 3.43 5.40 -19.57
N PHE A 117 3.90 5.35 -18.32
CA PHE A 117 4.42 4.13 -17.72
C PHE A 117 3.32 3.06 -17.62
N GLU A 118 2.17 3.40 -17.02
CA GLU A 118 1.02 2.50 -16.85
C GLU A 118 0.61 1.88 -18.19
N ARG A 119 0.47 2.69 -19.24
CA ARG A 119 0.10 2.20 -20.56
C ARG A 119 1.12 1.21 -21.14
N ARG A 120 2.43 1.45 -20.94
CA ARG A 120 3.48 0.55 -21.41
C ARG A 120 3.42 -0.80 -20.70
N VAL A 121 3.33 -0.80 -19.37
CA VAL A 121 3.28 -2.05 -18.60
C VAL A 121 1.96 -2.78 -18.83
N PHE A 122 0.83 -2.07 -18.97
CA PHE A 122 -0.44 -2.66 -19.33
C PHE A 122 -0.36 -3.42 -20.65
N HIS A 123 0.20 -2.80 -21.70
CA HIS A 123 0.35 -3.46 -23.00
C HIS A 123 1.34 -4.64 -22.94
N SER A 124 2.40 -4.55 -22.15
CA SER A 124 3.36 -5.65 -22.03
C SER A 124 2.74 -6.92 -21.45
N LEU A 125 1.76 -6.78 -20.54
CA LEU A 125 1.07 -7.92 -19.95
C LEU A 125 0.28 -8.76 -20.97
N PHE A 126 -0.12 -8.19 -22.10
CA PHE A 126 -0.79 -8.94 -23.18
C PHE A 126 0.10 -10.00 -23.85
N SER A 127 1.41 -10.00 -23.60
CA SER A 127 2.31 -11.07 -24.04
C SER A 127 2.29 -12.31 -23.13
N THR A 128 1.77 -12.19 -21.92
CA THR A 128 1.77 -13.28 -20.93
C THR A 128 0.69 -14.33 -21.21
N LYS A 129 0.92 -15.55 -20.75
CA LYS A 129 -0.08 -16.63 -20.77
C LYS A 129 -1.19 -16.33 -19.75
N ASP A 130 -0.82 -15.78 -18.59
CA ASP A 130 -1.77 -15.42 -17.53
C ASP A 130 -2.80 -14.41 -18.00
N GLN A 131 -2.44 -13.42 -18.82
CA GLN A 131 -3.40 -12.49 -19.38
C GLN A 131 -4.44 -13.20 -20.26
N LYS A 132 -4.02 -14.15 -21.09
CA LYS A 132 -4.91 -14.93 -21.96
C LYS A 132 -5.81 -15.85 -21.15
N GLU A 133 -5.26 -16.50 -20.13
CA GLU A 133 -6.04 -17.31 -19.19
C GLU A 133 -7.08 -16.47 -18.46
N GLY A 134 -6.71 -15.32 -17.94
CA GLY A 134 -7.64 -14.42 -17.25
C GLY A 134 -8.80 -13.97 -18.15
N MET A 135 -8.54 -13.63 -19.40
CA MET A 135 -9.57 -13.25 -20.36
C MET A 135 -10.49 -14.43 -20.74
N ALA A 136 -9.93 -15.62 -20.93
CA ALA A 136 -10.71 -16.82 -21.21
C ALA A 136 -11.59 -17.19 -20.01
N ALA A 137 -11.04 -17.23 -18.81
CA ALA A 137 -11.75 -17.52 -17.57
C ALA A 137 -12.91 -16.54 -17.35
N PHE A 138 -12.66 -15.23 -17.56
CA PHE A 138 -13.70 -14.21 -17.45
C PHE A 138 -14.85 -14.44 -18.43
N THR A 139 -14.55 -14.73 -19.69
CA THR A 139 -15.56 -14.99 -20.72
C THR A 139 -16.37 -16.26 -20.45
N GLU A 140 -15.68 -17.30 -19.96
CA GLU A 140 -16.25 -18.61 -19.63
C GLU A 140 -16.91 -18.65 -18.23
N LYS A 141 -16.83 -17.56 -17.45
CA LYS A 141 -17.36 -17.43 -16.08
C LYS A 141 -16.85 -18.52 -15.13
N ARG A 142 -15.58 -18.84 -15.20
CA ARG A 142 -14.86 -19.77 -14.31
C ARG A 142 -13.73 -19.05 -13.58
N SER A 143 -13.18 -19.70 -12.57
CA SER A 143 -11.94 -19.23 -11.92
C SER A 143 -10.75 -19.37 -12.88
N ALA A 144 -9.88 -18.36 -12.88
CA ALA A 144 -8.63 -18.40 -13.61
C ALA A 144 -7.59 -19.27 -12.87
N SER A 145 -6.65 -19.85 -13.61
CA SER A 145 -5.53 -20.62 -13.07
C SER A 145 -4.22 -20.01 -13.61
N PHE A 146 -3.66 -19.07 -12.86
CA PHE A 146 -2.45 -18.38 -13.24
C PHE A 146 -1.20 -19.22 -12.96
N THR A 147 -0.22 -19.15 -13.86
CA THR A 147 1.02 -19.95 -13.80
C THR A 147 2.28 -19.11 -13.65
N GLY A 148 2.15 -17.79 -13.77
CA GLY A 148 3.28 -16.87 -13.73
C GLY A 148 4.03 -16.71 -15.06
N GLU A 149 3.46 -17.16 -16.18
CA GLU A 149 4.09 -17.17 -17.49
C GLU A 149 3.49 -16.17 -18.49
#